data_15c54bb4ed926978ffcda5edaf24eb07
#
_entry.id   15c54bb4ed926978ffcda5edaf24eb07
#
_cell.length_a   1.000
_cell.length_b   1.000
_cell.length_c   1.000
_cell.angle_alpha   90.00
_cell.angle_beta   90.00
_cell.angle_gamma   90.00
#
_symmetry.space_group_name_H-M   'P 1'
#
loop_
_entity.id
_entity.type
_entity.pdbx_description
1 polymer ?
#
loop_
_entity_poly.entity_id
_entity_poly.type
_entity_poly.pdbx_seq_one_letter_code
_entity_poly.pdbx_strand_id
1 'polypeptide(L)'
;TAYEISLGLVGSEMCIRDRAGHAILNVLLEHTDPLHKVTIIPRGPALGVTMFLPEEDKYTQRKYEMLDHLVVAMGGRVAEEIVFGDVTNGAGGDIKMATDIARKMVCQWGMSDDLGMVEYGDHQEHKFLARDMTATRSYSENTAQKIDSEVKRLIDTAYNKAREMLLSHREELDLIAHALLEYETLGASHVKDLMDDGEMSDPPASPTPPELDTVNKKKKNSEDSSLGDDINPGELSPVGA
;
A
#
# COMPACT_ATOMS: atom_id res chain seq x y z
N THR A 1 20.61 18.97 0.26
CA THR A 1 21.99 18.45 0.05
C THR A 1 21.93 17.17 -0.79
N ALA A 2 23.04 16.78 -1.45
CA ALA A 2 23.10 15.54 -2.27
C ALA A 2 22.71 14.29 -1.46
N TYR A 3 22.95 14.27 -0.17
CA TYR A 3 22.57 13.20 0.76
C TYR A 3 21.06 13.12 0.98
N GLU A 4 20.36 14.24 1.11
CA GLU A 4 18.90 14.30 1.23
C GLU A 4 18.19 13.89 -0.06
N ILE A 5 18.77 14.25 -1.22
CA ILE A 5 18.26 13.82 -2.53
C ILE A 5 18.43 12.30 -2.69
N SER A 6 19.56 11.73 -2.26
CA SER A 6 19.80 10.28 -2.34
C SER A 6 18.87 9.49 -1.40
N LEU A 7 18.60 9.99 -0.19
CA LEU A 7 17.62 9.38 0.73
C LEU A 7 16.18 9.45 0.21
N GLY A 8 15.80 10.56 -0.43
CA GLY A 8 14.50 10.69 -1.08
C GLY A 8 14.34 9.74 -2.27
N LEU A 9 15.39 9.55 -3.06
CA LEU A 9 15.41 8.60 -4.17
C LEU A 9 15.33 7.15 -3.70
N VAL A 10 16.11 6.77 -2.68
CA VAL A 10 16.05 5.40 -2.11
C VAL A 10 14.67 5.09 -1.56
N GLY A 11 14.04 6.00 -0.82
CA GLY A 11 12.67 5.80 -0.34
C GLY A 11 11.65 5.67 -1.47
N SER A 12 11.83 6.41 -2.56
CA SER A 12 11.00 6.30 -3.76
C SER A 12 11.21 4.97 -4.47
N GLU A 13 12.45 4.52 -4.66
CA GLU A 13 12.76 3.23 -5.29
C GLU A 13 12.22 2.05 -4.48
N MET A 14 12.32 2.10 -3.14
CA MET A 14 11.73 1.06 -2.27
C MET A 14 10.23 0.95 -2.47
N CYS A 15 9.50 2.08 -2.49
CA CYS A 15 8.06 2.07 -2.76
C CYS A 15 7.71 1.52 -4.15
N ILE A 16 8.54 1.78 -5.17
CA ILE A 16 8.33 1.28 -6.52
C ILE A 16 8.48 -0.24 -6.56
N ARG A 17 9.54 -0.77 -5.94
CA ARG A 17 9.78 -2.22 -5.84
C ARG A 17 8.70 -2.93 -5.05
N ASP A 18 8.23 -2.32 -3.97
CA ASP A 18 7.09 -2.80 -3.19
C ASP A 18 5.85 -2.98 -4.08
N ARG A 19 5.48 -1.98 -4.88
CA ARG A 19 4.34 -2.05 -5.81
C ARG A 19 4.53 -3.07 -6.92
N ALA A 20 5.74 -3.17 -7.47
CA ALA A 20 6.08 -4.18 -8.48
C ALA A 20 5.97 -5.60 -7.92
N GLY A 21 6.43 -5.83 -6.68
CA GLY A 21 6.31 -7.12 -6.00
C GLY A 21 4.85 -7.58 -5.83
N HIS A 22 3.97 -6.69 -5.38
CA HIS A 22 2.54 -6.98 -5.31
C HIS A 22 1.93 -7.31 -6.68
N ALA A 23 2.31 -6.56 -7.73
CA ALA A 23 1.78 -6.75 -9.07
C ALA A 23 2.19 -8.10 -9.68
N ILE A 24 3.47 -8.47 -9.58
CA ILE A 24 3.99 -9.74 -10.09
C ILE A 24 3.30 -10.91 -9.44
N LEU A 25 3.25 -10.94 -8.10
CA LEU A 25 2.61 -12.05 -7.38
C LEU A 25 1.12 -12.17 -7.72
N ASN A 26 0.45 -11.04 -7.92
CA ASN A 26 -0.94 -11.07 -8.33
C ASN A 26 -1.13 -11.67 -9.73
N VAL A 27 -0.28 -11.34 -10.69
CA VAL A 27 -0.37 -11.88 -12.05
C VAL A 27 -0.01 -13.37 -12.10
N LEU A 28 0.92 -13.82 -11.25
CA LEU A 28 1.37 -15.21 -11.21
C LEU A 28 0.41 -16.15 -10.46
N LEU A 29 -0.42 -15.62 -9.56
CA LEU A 29 -1.32 -16.42 -8.75
C LEU A 29 -2.70 -16.55 -9.41
N GLU A 30 -3.23 -17.76 -9.44
CA GLU A 30 -4.47 -18.09 -10.16
C GLU A 30 -5.75 -17.60 -9.48
N HIS A 31 -5.72 -17.47 -8.15
CA HIS A 31 -6.94 -17.24 -7.35
C HIS A 31 -7.00 -15.84 -6.74
N THR A 32 -6.34 -14.88 -7.36
CA THR A 32 -6.37 -13.46 -6.97
C THR A 32 -7.38 -12.68 -7.82
N ASP A 33 -7.82 -11.53 -7.32
CA ASP A 33 -8.58 -10.61 -8.15
C ASP A 33 -7.66 -10.02 -9.22
N PRO A 34 -8.15 -9.81 -10.46
CA PRO A 34 -7.33 -9.33 -11.55
C PRO A 34 -6.66 -7.98 -11.22
N LEU A 35 -5.40 -7.85 -11.63
CA LEU A 35 -4.69 -6.59 -11.58
C LEU A 35 -5.40 -5.58 -12.49
N HIS A 36 -5.74 -4.42 -11.97
CA HIS A 36 -6.28 -3.31 -12.76
C HIS A 36 -5.18 -2.36 -13.19
N LYS A 37 -4.42 -1.86 -12.23
CA LYS A 37 -3.28 -0.95 -12.48
C LYS A 37 -2.34 -0.87 -11.30
N VAL A 38 -1.11 -0.47 -11.60
CA VAL A 38 -0.07 -0.10 -10.65
C VAL A 38 0.32 1.34 -10.86
N THR A 39 0.42 2.15 -9.83
CA THR A 39 0.83 3.55 -9.93
C THR A 39 1.72 3.95 -8.77
N ILE A 40 2.71 4.76 -9.07
CA ILE A 40 3.59 5.39 -8.08
C ILE A 40 3.18 6.83 -7.75
N ILE A 41 2.13 7.33 -8.40
CA ILE A 41 1.59 8.67 -8.12
C ILE A 41 0.99 8.69 -6.71
N PRO A 42 1.48 9.57 -5.82
CA PRO A 42 0.98 9.64 -4.45
C PRO A 42 -0.52 10.00 -4.39
N ARG A 43 -1.24 9.29 -3.52
CA ARG A 43 -2.64 9.62 -3.22
C ARG A 43 -2.86 9.64 -1.70
N GLY A 44 -2.95 10.83 -1.13
CA GLY A 44 -3.03 11.02 0.31
C GLY A 44 -1.76 10.53 1.02
N PRO A 45 -1.84 9.68 2.05
CA PRO A 45 -0.68 9.17 2.77
C PRO A 45 0.07 8.05 2.03
N ALA A 46 -0.51 7.48 0.96
CA ALA A 46 0.10 6.40 0.20
C ALA A 46 0.98 6.94 -0.93
N LEU A 47 2.22 6.44 -1.02
CA LEU A 47 3.21 6.77 -2.05
C LEU A 47 3.03 5.94 -3.34
N GLY A 48 1.81 5.52 -3.64
CA GLY A 48 1.45 4.71 -4.79
C GLY A 48 0.42 3.64 -4.41
N VAL A 49 -0.16 2.99 -5.39
CA VAL A 49 -1.21 1.98 -5.21
C VAL A 49 -1.08 0.89 -6.26
N THR A 50 -1.13 -0.37 -5.83
CA THR A 50 -1.44 -1.51 -6.69
C THR A 50 -2.93 -1.81 -6.52
N MET A 51 -3.71 -1.70 -7.59
CA MET A 51 -5.16 -1.81 -7.56
C MET A 51 -5.60 -3.11 -8.22
N PHE A 52 -6.36 -3.88 -7.49
CA PHE A 52 -7.02 -5.11 -7.95
C PHE A 52 -8.51 -4.82 -8.10
N LEU A 53 -9.15 -5.37 -9.09
CA LEU A 53 -10.56 -5.15 -9.35
C LEU A 53 -11.24 -6.49 -9.60
N PRO A 54 -12.14 -6.95 -8.71
CA PRO A 54 -12.89 -8.16 -8.93
C PRO A 54 -13.78 -8.02 -10.19
N GLU A 55 -13.84 -9.05 -11.03
CA GLU A 55 -14.68 -9.07 -12.23
C GLU A 55 -16.15 -9.28 -11.89
N GLU A 56 -16.44 -9.94 -10.78
CA GLU A 56 -17.78 -10.24 -10.30
C GLU A 56 -17.93 -9.96 -8.80
N ASP A 57 -19.15 -9.71 -8.37
CA ASP A 57 -19.47 -9.58 -6.94
C ASP A 57 -19.32 -10.94 -6.24
N LYS A 58 -18.27 -11.09 -5.44
CA LYS A 58 -17.98 -12.31 -4.69
C LYS A 58 -18.63 -12.26 -3.31
N TYR A 59 -19.64 -13.12 -3.08
CA TYR A 59 -20.28 -13.27 -1.78
C TYR A 59 -19.54 -14.26 -0.85
N THR A 60 -18.71 -15.13 -1.41
CA THR A 60 -17.96 -16.14 -0.66
C THR A 60 -16.52 -16.17 -1.16
N GLN A 61 -15.59 -16.43 -0.24
CA GLN A 61 -14.16 -16.55 -0.55
C GLN A 61 -13.69 -17.96 -0.18
N ARG A 62 -12.92 -18.56 -1.08
CA ARG A 62 -12.38 -19.92 -0.89
C ARG A 62 -11.07 -19.87 -0.11
N LYS A 63 -10.72 -20.98 0.56
CA LYS A 63 -9.44 -21.11 1.28
C LYS A 63 -8.23 -20.77 0.41
N TYR A 64 -8.24 -21.21 -0.85
CA TYR A 64 -7.13 -20.93 -1.79
C TYR A 64 -7.00 -19.44 -2.14
N GLU A 65 -8.13 -18.75 -2.34
CA GLU A 65 -8.13 -17.31 -2.59
C GLU A 65 -7.51 -16.57 -1.40
N MET A 66 -7.89 -16.94 -0.16
CA MET A 66 -7.31 -16.33 1.04
C MET A 66 -5.81 -16.58 1.16
N LEU A 67 -5.35 -17.81 0.86
CA LEU A 67 -3.93 -18.12 0.87
C LEU A 67 -3.15 -17.31 -0.17
N ASP A 68 -3.68 -17.16 -1.39
CA ASP A 68 -3.05 -16.36 -2.42
C ASP A 68 -3.07 -14.87 -2.09
N HIS A 69 -4.13 -14.36 -1.45
CA HIS A 69 -4.14 -13.00 -0.89
C HIS A 69 -3.05 -12.77 0.15
N LEU A 70 -2.78 -13.76 1.03
CA LEU A 70 -1.65 -13.67 1.98
C LEU A 70 -0.32 -13.57 1.24
N VAL A 71 -0.13 -14.34 0.16
CA VAL A 71 1.10 -14.30 -0.65
C VAL A 71 1.29 -12.92 -1.29
N VAL A 72 0.23 -12.37 -1.93
CA VAL A 72 0.28 -11.03 -2.52
C VAL A 72 0.60 -9.97 -1.47
N ALA A 73 -0.01 -10.06 -0.27
CA ALA A 73 0.27 -9.11 0.82
C ALA A 73 1.74 -9.11 1.27
N MET A 74 2.44 -10.25 1.18
CA MET A 74 3.87 -10.32 1.50
C MET A 74 4.76 -9.78 0.38
N GLY A 75 4.22 -9.57 -0.83
CA GLY A 75 4.97 -9.24 -2.04
C GLY A 75 5.82 -7.99 -1.93
N GLY A 76 5.27 -6.91 -1.41
CA GLY A 76 5.99 -5.65 -1.25
C GLY A 76 7.19 -5.79 -0.32
N ARG A 77 6.96 -6.34 0.87
CA ARG A 77 8.02 -6.59 1.87
C ARG A 77 9.14 -7.45 1.32
N VAL A 78 8.79 -8.53 0.64
CA VAL A 78 9.76 -9.48 0.06
C VAL A 78 10.54 -8.83 -1.08
N ALA A 79 9.90 -8.01 -1.91
CA ALA A 79 10.58 -7.29 -2.98
C ALA A 79 11.62 -6.30 -2.43
N GLU A 80 11.29 -5.53 -1.39
CA GLU A 80 12.25 -4.66 -0.69
C GLU A 80 13.46 -5.46 -0.19
N GLU A 81 13.22 -6.56 0.51
CA GLU A 81 14.28 -7.40 1.09
C GLU A 81 15.20 -8.01 0.02
N ILE A 82 14.64 -8.52 -1.09
CA ILE A 82 15.42 -9.11 -2.19
C ILE A 82 16.28 -8.05 -2.88
N VAL A 83 15.77 -6.84 -3.06
CA VAL A 83 16.47 -5.80 -3.85
C VAL A 83 17.48 -5.04 -3.02
N PHE A 84 17.12 -4.63 -1.82
CA PHE A 84 17.91 -3.73 -0.99
C PHE A 84 18.61 -4.44 0.18
N GLY A 85 18.21 -5.67 0.50
CA GLY A 85 18.72 -6.38 1.70
C GLY A 85 18.26 -5.75 3.01
N ASP A 86 17.33 -4.80 2.94
CA ASP A 86 16.76 -4.05 4.06
C ASP A 86 15.24 -3.91 3.88
N VAL A 87 14.57 -3.44 4.90
CA VAL A 87 13.11 -3.40 4.96
C VAL A 87 12.62 -2.13 5.62
N THR A 88 11.52 -1.59 5.10
CA THR A 88 10.91 -0.39 5.67
C THR A 88 9.67 -0.70 6.52
N ASN A 89 9.17 0.32 7.20
CA ASN A 89 7.87 0.27 7.88
C ASN A 89 6.68 0.40 6.90
N GLY A 90 6.95 0.59 5.60
CA GLY A 90 5.92 0.72 4.56
C GLY A 90 4.98 -0.48 4.49
N ALA A 91 5.52 -1.68 4.66
CA ALA A 91 4.76 -2.94 4.69
C ALA A 91 3.88 -3.14 5.94
N GLY A 92 3.85 -2.17 6.89
CA GLY A 92 3.07 -2.32 8.13
C GLY A 92 1.57 -2.53 7.90
N GLY A 93 1.01 -1.91 6.86
CA GLY A 93 -0.38 -2.09 6.42
C GLY A 93 -0.65 -3.51 5.93
N ASP A 94 0.24 -4.04 5.10
CA ASP A 94 0.12 -5.37 4.49
C ASP A 94 0.28 -6.47 5.54
N ILE A 95 1.24 -6.32 6.46
CA ILE A 95 1.42 -7.24 7.59
C ILE A 95 0.18 -7.28 8.46
N LYS A 96 -0.43 -6.11 8.76
CA LYS A 96 -1.67 -6.05 9.53
C LYS A 96 -2.81 -6.75 8.79
N MET A 97 -3.01 -6.43 7.51
CA MET A 97 -4.05 -7.05 6.67
C MET A 97 -3.87 -8.57 6.60
N ALA A 98 -2.66 -9.05 6.33
CA ALA A 98 -2.36 -10.49 6.31
C ALA A 98 -2.63 -11.16 7.66
N THR A 99 -2.26 -10.53 8.78
CA THR A 99 -2.54 -11.05 10.12
C THR A 99 -4.05 -11.14 10.38
N ASP A 100 -4.82 -10.12 9.99
CA ASP A 100 -6.26 -10.10 10.16
C ASP A 100 -6.94 -11.20 9.31
N ILE A 101 -6.50 -11.41 8.07
CA ILE A 101 -6.98 -12.50 7.20
C ILE A 101 -6.64 -13.87 7.84
N ALA A 102 -5.39 -14.10 8.20
CA ALA A 102 -4.96 -15.36 8.81
C ALA A 102 -5.72 -15.67 10.10
N ARG A 103 -5.95 -14.68 10.96
CA ARG A 103 -6.77 -14.83 12.16
C ARG A 103 -8.23 -15.20 11.85
N LYS A 104 -8.84 -14.57 10.86
CA LYS A 104 -10.19 -14.91 10.41
C LYS A 104 -10.25 -16.33 9.86
N MET A 105 -9.27 -16.74 9.05
CA MET A 105 -9.18 -18.12 8.54
C MET A 105 -9.14 -19.15 9.68
N VAL A 106 -8.35 -18.88 10.71
CA VAL A 106 -8.15 -19.79 11.83
C VAL A 106 -9.30 -19.73 12.83
N CYS A 107 -9.73 -18.52 13.24
CA CYS A 107 -10.64 -18.36 14.37
C CYS A 107 -12.12 -18.29 13.98
N GLN A 108 -12.44 -17.79 12.77
CA GLN A 108 -13.84 -17.55 12.38
C GLN A 108 -14.33 -18.51 11.31
N TRP A 109 -13.46 -18.89 10.36
CA TRP A 109 -13.90 -19.67 9.19
C TRP A 109 -13.53 -21.15 9.28
N GLY A 110 -12.85 -21.59 10.37
CA GLY A 110 -12.48 -22.98 10.56
C GLY A 110 -11.62 -23.55 9.42
N MET A 111 -10.76 -22.71 8.81
CA MET A 111 -9.91 -23.09 7.68
C MET A 111 -8.56 -23.68 8.09
N SER A 112 -8.31 -23.85 9.39
CA SER A 112 -7.12 -24.52 9.93
C SER A 112 -7.38 -26.02 10.09
N ASP A 113 -6.45 -26.83 9.61
CA ASP A 113 -6.53 -28.28 9.74
C ASP A 113 -6.22 -28.75 11.20
N ASP A 114 -5.38 -28.01 11.92
CA ASP A 114 -4.97 -28.31 13.31
C ASP A 114 -6.01 -27.91 14.34
N LEU A 115 -6.77 -26.84 14.10
CA LEU A 115 -7.78 -26.32 15.03
C LEU A 115 -9.20 -26.77 14.67
N GLY A 116 -9.40 -27.27 13.45
CA GLY A 116 -10.66 -27.80 12.96
C GLY A 116 -11.73 -26.72 12.74
N MET A 117 -12.97 -27.16 12.57
CA MET A 117 -14.14 -26.31 12.31
C MET A 117 -14.75 -25.81 13.62
N VAL A 118 -14.02 -25.03 14.38
CA VAL A 118 -14.44 -24.42 15.65
C VAL A 118 -14.23 -22.92 15.55
N GLU A 119 -15.22 -22.16 16.00
CA GLU A 119 -15.12 -20.72 16.14
C GLU A 119 -14.44 -20.35 17.47
N TYR A 120 -13.34 -19.65 17.39
CA TYR A 120 -12.56 -19.14 18.53
C TYR A 120 -12.67 -17.61 18.67
N GLY A 121 -13.76 -17.02 18.17
CA GLY A 121 -13.98 -15.58 18.22
C GLY A 121 -14.27 -15.08 19.63
N ASP A 122 -13.83 -13.88 19.93
CA ASP A 122 -14.36 -13.13 21.06
C ASP A 122 -15.80 -12.72 20.71
N HIS A 123 -16.79 -13.26 21.40
CA HIS A 123 -18.17 -12.81 21.30
C HIS A 123 -18.28 -11.37 21.83
N GLN A 124 -18.03 -10.39 20.94
CA GLN A 124 -18.28 -8.98 21.24
C GLN A 124 -19.77 -8.68 21.10
N GLU A 125 -20.62 -9.34 21.89
CA GLU A 125 -22.07 -9.12 21.80
C GLU A 125 -22.57 -7.81 22.42
N HIS A 126 -21.75 -7.01 23.09
CA HIS A 126 -22.25 -5.78 23.73
C HIS A 126 -21.33 -4.55 23.56
N LYS A 127 -21.31 -3.96 22.35
CA LYS A 127 -20.69 -2.65 22.14
C LYS A 127 -21.50 -1.46 22.71
N PHE A 128 -22.62 -1.69 23.42
CA PHE A 128 -23.55 -0.62 23.82
C PHE A 128 -23.54 -0.23 25.30
N LEU A 129 -22.73 -0.85 26.14
CA LEU A 129 -22.62 -0.42 27.53
C LEU A 129 -21.15 -0.12 27.86
N ALA A 130 -20.87 1.16 27.98
CA ALA A 130 -19.59 1.70 28.44
C ALA A 130 -19.26 1.21 29.86
N ARG A 131 -18.67 0.03 29.96
CA ARG A 131 -17.95 -0.44 31.13
C ARG A 131 -16.85 -1.39 30.68
N ASP A 132 -15.64 -1.14 31.17
CA ASP A 132 -14.48 -2.01 31.10
C ASP A 132 -14.84 -3.46 31.45
N MET A 133 -15.27 -4.22 30.46
CA MET A 133 -15.29 -5.66 30.56
C MET A 133 -14.06 -6.17 29.86
N THR A 134 -13.09 -6.61 30.62
CA THR A 134 -11.97 -7.42 30.20
C THR A 134 -12.53 -8.50 29.26
N ALA A 135 -12.15 -8.43 27.98
CA ALA A 135 -12.51 -9.44 26.99
C ALA A 135 -12.04 -10.80 27.51
N THR A 136 -12.98 -11.58 28.05
CA THR A 136 -12.69 -12.90 28.60
C THR A 136 -12.57 -13.86 27.44
N ARG A 137 -11.35 -14.34 27.19
CA ARG A 137 -11.11 -15.37 26.18
C ARG A 137 -11.94 -16.59 26.50
N SER A 138 -12.70 -17.09 25.52
CA SER A 138 -13.57 -18.27 25.68
C SER A 138 -12.83 -19.59 25.51
N TYR A 139 -11.51 -19.59 25.35
CA TYR A 139 -10.68 -20.76 25.11
C TYR A 139 -9.45 -20.80 26.03
N SER A 140 -8.87 -21.98 26.20
CA SER A 140 -7.72 -22.22 27.07
C SER A 140 -6.44 -21.60 26.55
N GLU A 141 -5.45 -21.40 27.42
CA GLU A 141 -4.13 -20.90 27.04
C GLU A 141 -3.42 -21.80 26.02
N ASN A 142 -3.59 -23.12 26.11
CA ASN A 142 -3.07 -24.06 25.13
C ASN A 142 -3.70 -23.84 23.74
N THR A 143 -5.00 -23.57 23.68
CA THR A 143 -5.68 -23.22 22.42
C THR A 143 -5.19 -21.88 21.88
N ALA A 144 -4.96 -20.88 22.73
CA ALA A 144 -4.37 -19.59 22.32
C ALA A 144 -3.01 -19.78 21.65
N GLN A 145 -2.12 -20.58 22.26
CA GLN A 145 -0.82 -20.89 21.69
C GLN A 145 -0.90 -21.59 20.33
N LYS A 146 -1.87 -22.51 20.16
CA LYS A 146 -2.11 -23.16 18.87
C LYS A 146 -2.63 -22.17 17.81
N ILE A 147 -3.52 -21.26 18.18
CA ILE A 147 -4.00 -20.21 17.29
C ILE A 147 -2.82 -19.33 16.82
N ASP A 148 -1.99 -18.87 17.75
CA ASP A 148 -0.84 -18.03 17.43
C ASP A 148 0.18 -18.75 16.54
N SER A 149 0.44 -20.04 16.81
CA SER A 149 1.34 -20.85 15.98
C SER A 149 0.79 -21.09 14.57
N GLU A 150 -0.51 -21.31 14.44
CA GLU A 150 -1.16 -21.54 13.15
C GLU A 150 -1.24 -20.27 12.31
N VAL A 151 -1.59 -19.14 12.91
CA VAL A 151 -1.54 -17.81 12.25
C VAL A 151 -0.12 -17.53 11.74
N LYS A 152 0.89 -17.74 12.60
CA LYS A 152 2.27 -17.58 12.21
C LYS A 152 2.66 -18.50 11.06
N ARG A 153 2.26 -19.79 11.12
CA ARG A 153 2.53 -20.78 10.06
C ARG A 153 1.97 -20.33 8.71
N LEU A 154 0.73 -19.83 8.67
CA LEU A 154 0.10 -19.33 7.46
C LEU A 154 0.88 -18.16 6.85
N ILE A 155 1.29 -17.21 7.69
CA ILE A 155 2.06 -16.03 7.26
C ILE A 155 3.46 -16.44 6.78
N ASP A 156 4.18 -17.29 7.53
CA ASP A 156 5.49 -17.77 7.15
C ASP A 156 5.46 -18.56 5.82
N THR A 157 4.40 -19.37 5.62
CA THR A 157 4.19 -20.11 4.38
C THR A 157 3.95 -19.15 3.20
N ALA A 158 3.13 -18.14 3.39
CA ALA A 158 2.86 -17.11 2.38
C ALA A 158 4.12 -16.31 2.04
N TYR A 159 4.88 -15.91 3.05
CA TYR A 159 6.15 -15.20 2.88
C TYR A 159 7.16 -16.04 2.08
N ASN A 160 7.35 -17.31 2.43
CA ASN A 160 8.29 -18.18 1.74
C ASN A 160 7.87 -18.41 0.28
N LYS A 161 6.57 -18.61 0.00
CA LYS A 161 6.03 -18.74 -1.36
C LYS A 161 6.25 -17.45 -2.16
N ALA A 162 5.95 -16.28 -1.58
CA ALA A 162 6.21 -14.99 -2.21
C ALA A 162 7.69 -14.82 -2.55
N ARG A 163 8.58 -15.19 -1.63
CA ARG A 163 10.03 -15.08 -1.81
C ARG A 163 10.54 -15.99 -2.93
N GLU A 164 10.11 -17.23 -2.98
CA GLU A 164 10.45 -18.16 -4.04
C GLU A 164 10.01 -17.64 -5.40
N MET A 165 8.76 -17.19 -5.51
CA MET A 165 8.22 -16.65 -6.75
C MET A 165 8.94 -15.39 -7.22
N LEU A 166 9.21 -14.43 -6.33
CA LEU A 166 9.90 -13.19 -6.70
C LEU A 166 11.39 -13.40 -7.00
N LEU A 167 12.05 -14.40 -6.39
CA LEU A 167 13.41 -14.75 -6.75
C LEU A 167 13.50 -15.36 -8.15
N SER A 168 12.52 -16.16 -8.55
CA SER A 168 12.46 -16.74 -9.91
C SER A 168 12.07 -15.73 -10.98
N HIS A 169 11.45 -14.58 -10.60
CA HIS A 169 11.03 -13.51 -11.51
C HIS A 169 11.74 -12.18 -11.18
N ARG A 170 13.05 -12.29 -10.88
CA ARG A 170 13.84 -11.12 -10.47
C ARG A 170 14.02 -10.12 -11.63
N GLU A 171 14.21 -10.61 -12.85
CA GLU A 171 14.39 -9.77 -14.03
C GLU A 171 13.13 -8.98 -14.34
N GLU A 172 11.96 -9.61 -14.25
CA GLU A 172 10.66 -8.97 -14.45
C GLU A 172 10.36 -7.94 -13.34
N LEU A 173 10.80 -8.20 -12.10
CA LEU A 173 10.71 -7.22 -11.01
C LEU A 173 11.50 -5.94 -11.34
N ASP A 174 12.67 -6.08 -11.93
CA ASP A 174 13.50 -4.95 -12.34
C ASP A 174 12.89 -4.22 -13.54
N LEU A 175 12.37 -4.94 -14.53
CA LEU A 175 11.70 -4.36 -15.71
C LEU A 175 10.45 -3.55 -15.32
N ILE A 176 9.55 -4.12 -14.50
CA ILE A 176 8.34 -3.42 -14.05
C ILE A 176 8.69 -2.19 -13.23
N ALA A 177 9.70 -2.27 -12.37
CA ALA A 177 10.12 -1.12 -11.57
C ALA A 177 10.71 0.00 -12.46
N HIS A 178 11.49 -0.32 -13.49
CA HIS A 178 11.98 0.68 -14.45
C HIS A 178 10.84 1.30 -15.26
N ALA A 179 9.89 0.49 -15.72
CA ALA A 179 8.72 0.99 -16.42
C ALA A 179 7.86 1.91 -15.53
N LEU A 180 7.71 1.60 -14.23
CA LEU A 180 7.01 2.48 -13.29
C LEU A 180 7.74 3.81 -13.07
N LEU A 181 9.08 3.83 -13.10
CA LEU A 181 9.87 5.07 -13.06
C LEU A 181 9.63 5.93 -14.29
N GLU A 182 9.47 5.33 -15.46
CA GLU A 182 9.33 6.04 -16.73
C GLU A 182 7.90 6.53 -16.97
N TYR A 183 6.90 5.67 -16.69
CA TYR A 183 5.49 5.93 -17.04
C TYR A 183 4.60 6.27 -15.85
N GLU A 184 5.09 6.15 -14.63
CA GLU A 184 4.39 6.40 -13.35
C GLU A 184 3.15 5.54 -13.12
N THR A 185 2.52 5.03 -14.17
CA THR A 185 1.31 4.18 -14.08
C THR A 185 1.32 3.12 -15.18
N LEU A 186 1.14 1.86 -14.78
CA LEU A 186 1.03 0.71 -15.68
C LEU A 186 -0.34 0.04 -15.52
N GLY A 187 -0.98 -0.30 -16.63
CA GLY A 187 -2.19 -1.14 -16.65
C GLY A 187 -1.84 -2.62 -16.57
N ALA A 188 -2.85 -3.46 -16.39
CA ALA A 188 -2.67 -4.91 -16.32
C ALA A 188 -2.02 -5.51 -17.58
N SER A 189 -2.37 -5.01 -18.78
CA SER A 189 -1.76 -5.45 -20.05
C SER A 189 -0.27 -5.16 -20.07
N HIS A 190 0.15 -3.95 -19.67
CA HIS A 190 1.55 -3.55 -19.66
C HIS A 190 2.39 -4.42 -18.72
N VAL A 191 1.84 -4.77 -17.54
CA VAL A 191 2.54 -5.65 -16.59
C VAL A 191 2.66 -7.07 -17.18
N LYS A 192 1.62 -7.58 -17.83
CA LYS A 192 1.66 -8.89 -18.51
C LYS A 192 2.69 -8.91 -19.65
N ASP A 193 2.65 -7.92 -20.53
CA ASP A 193 3.60 -7.79 -21.64
C ASP A 193 5.05 -7.82 -21.13
N LEU A 194 5.34 -7.06 -20.04
CA LEU A 194 6.67 -7.04 -19.42
C LEU A 194 7.07 -8.39 -18.81
N MET A 195 6.10 -9.16 -18.31
CA MET A 195 6.37 -10.47 -17.73
C MET A 195 6.53 -11.58 -18.79
N ASP A 196 5.80 -11.49 -19.91
CA ASP A 196 5.77 -12.53 -20.94
C ASP A 196 6.87 -12.29 -22.00
N ASP A 197 7.01 -11.04 -22.46
CA ASP A 197 7.85 -10.66 -23.61
C ASP A 197 9.05 -9.77 -23.22
N GLY A 198 9.05 -9.20 -22.02
CA GLY A 198 10.06 -8.25 -21.54
C GLY A 198 9.92 -6.83 -22.10
N GLU A 199 8.95 -6.59 -23.00
CA GLU A 199 8.69 -5.29 -23.65
C GLU A 199 7.17 -5.05 -23.71
N MET A 200 6.74 -3.78 -23.62
CA MET A 200 5.33 -3.42 -23.75
C MET A 200 4.95 -3.22 -25.23
N SER A 201 3.86 -3.85 -25.67
CA SER A 201 3.33 -3.74 -27.03
C SER A 201 2.79 -2.33 -27.34
N ASP A 202 2.15 -1.68 -26.36
CA ASP A 202 1.57 -0.33 -26.46
C ASP A 202 1.88 0.44 -25.17
N PRO A 203 3.10 1.04 -25.07
CA PRO A 203 3.50 1.71 -23.85
C PRO A 203 2.60 2.93 -23.56
N PRO A 204 2.27 3.19 -22.28
CA PRO A 204 1.47 4.34 -21.92
C PRO A 204 2.21 5.65 -22.25
N ALA A 205 1.47 6.75 -22.42
CA ALA A 205 2.08 8.06 -22.63
C ALA A 205 2.94 8.45 -21.43
N SER A 206 4.20 8.83 -21.67
CA SER A 206 5.06 9.32 -20.61
C SER A 206 4.47 10.59 -19.98
N PRO A 207 4.55 10.76 -18.65
CA PRO A 207 4.03 11.95 -17.99
C PRO A 207 4.72 13.20 -18.54
N THR A 208 3.91 14.13 -19.04
CA THR A 208 4.43 15.43 -19.48
C THR A 208 4.89 16.19 -18.23
N PRO A 209 6.15 16.67 -18.17
CA PRO A 209 6.58 17.51 -17.07
C PRO A 209 5.61 18.70 -16.92
N PRO A 210 5.22 19.11 -15.71
CA PRO A 210 4.39 20.28 -15.54
C PRO A 210 5.10 21.49 -16.20
N GLU A 211 4.42 22.14 -17.13
CA GLU A 211 4.90 23.40 -17.67
C GLU A 211 5.08 24.36 -16.50
N LEU A 212 6.33 24.70 -16.20
CA LEU A 212 6.63 25.76 -15.25
C LEU A 212 6.07 27.06 -15.86
N ASP A 213 4.90 27.49 -15.38
CA ASP A 213 4.39 28.80 -15.67
C ASP A 213 5.49 29.82 -15.37
N THR A 214 6.14 30.30 -16.42
CA THR A 214 7.06 31.42 -16.35
C THR A 214 6.22 32.61 -15.92
N VAL A 215 6.23 32.88 -14.61
CA VAL A 215 5.64 34.09 -14.03
C VAL A 215 6.28 35.28 -14.72
N ASN A 216 5.56 35.78 -15.72
CA ASN A 216 5.89 36.98 -16.47
C ASN A 216 5.88 38.15 -15.48
N LYS A 217 7.09 38.50 -14.98
CA LYS A 217 7.32 39.73 -14.21
C LYS A 217 7.04 40.91 -15.13
N LYS A 218 5.79 41.35 -15.23
CA LYS A 218 5.49 42.68 -15.73
C LYS A 218 6.13 43.69 -14.79
N LYS A 219 7.22 44.29 -15.24
CA LYS A 219 7.77 45.52 -14.69
C LYS A 219 6.66 46.57 -14.67
N LYS A 220 6.18 46.94 -13.51
CA LYS A 220 5.40 48.12 -13.30
C LYS A 220 6.40 49.29 -13.18
N ASN A 221 6.52 50.07 -14.25
CA ASN A 221 7.19 51.35 -14.21
C ASN A 221 6.45 52.25 -13.22
N SER A 222 7.19 52.77 -12.29
CA SER A 222 6.85 53.88 -11.42
C SER A 222 6.94 55.21 -12.20
N GLU A 223 5.90 55.93 -12.38
CA GLU A 223 5.89 57.37 -12.57
C GLU A 223 4.98 57.97 -11.50
N ASP A 224 5.61 58.59 -10.60
CA ASP A 224 5.64 59.89 -10.03
C ASP A 224 4.32 60.70 -10.15
N SER A 225 3.77 61.13 -9.01
CA SER A 225 3.48 62.51 -8.68
C SER A 225 2.61 62.67 -7.42
N SER A 226 3.23 63.40 -6.49
CA SER A 226 2.70 64.56 -5.74
C SER A 226 1.60 64.38 -4.69
N LEU A 227 2.02 64.62 -3.46
CA LEU A 227 1.54 65.62 -2.47
C LEU A 227 0.01 65.69 -2.19
N GLY A 228 -0.30 65.51 -0.92
CA GLY A 228 -1.57 65.93 -0.30
C GLY A 228 -1.58 65.55 1.19
N ASP A 229 -1.08 66.47 2.01
CA ASP A 229 -1.28 66.52 3.45
C ASP A 229 -2.78 66.49 3.74
N ASP A 230 -3.19 65.73 4.75
CA ASP A 230 -4.14 66.23 5.77
C ASP A 230 -4.14 65.31 6.98
N ILE A 231 -3.65 65.90 8.06
CA ILE A 231 -3.68 65.41 9.42
C ILE A 231 -5.05 65.72 10.02
N ASN A 232 -5.71 64.75 10.64
CA ASN A 232 -6.66 65.04 11.70
C ASN A 232 -6.64 63.94 12.78
N PRO A 233 -6.25 64.28 13.99
CA PRO A 233 -6.27 63.38 15.13
C PRO A 233 -7.53 63.60 15.95
N GLY A 234 -8.14 62.53 16.42
CA GLY A 234 -9.13 62.61 17.50
C GLY A 234 -10.27 61.60 17.32
N GLU A 235 -10.25 60.57 18.08
CA GLU A 235 -11.11 60.38 19.25
C GLU A 235 -10.90 59.00 19.86
N LEU A 236 -10.37 59.07 21.05
CA LEU A 236 -10.43 58.02 22.06
C LEU A 236 -11.86 57.91 22.60
N SER A 237 -12.36 56.71 22.81
CA SER A 237 -13.05 56.40 24.05
C SER A 237 -13.34 54.89 24.19
N PRO A 238 -13.37 54.40 25.41
CA PRO A 238 -13.23 52.99 25.76
C PRO A 238 -14.55 52.43 26.34
N VAL A 239 -14.38 51.23 26.98
CA VAL A 239 -15.30 50.51 27.90
C VAL A 239 -16.21 49.50 27.14
N GLY A 240 -16.28 48.30 27.51
CA GLY A 240 -16.21 47.58 28.78
C GLY A 240 -17.29 46.54 28.83
N ALA A 241 -16.96 45.52 29.48
CA ALA A 241 -17.69 44.41 30.06
C ALA A 241 -17.41 43.03 29.43
#